data_fa63ef095321e16b5f38079807891732
#
_entry.id   fa63ef095321e16b5f38079807891732
#
_cell.length_a   1.000
_cell.length_b   1.000
_cell.length_c   1.000
_cell.angle_alpha   90.00
_cell.angle_beta   90.00
_cell.angle_gamma   90.00
#
_symmetry.space_group_name_H-M   'P 1'
#
loop_
_entity.id
_entity.type
_entity.pdbx_description
1 polymer ?
#
loop_
_entity_poly.entity_id
_entity_poly.type
_entity_poly.pdbx_seq_one_letter_code
_entity_poly.pdbx_strand_id
1 'polypeptide(L)'
;MLWVLTVKGAGVPADNSPVASPASRLLRYAVITLVLAFPSICLLVNRGDSIGLGLLALLGFWVGFRDSFARTLKREDGYVALAFFAFFVVAVLSYEFGQATYHGFRFLGRDLRFLLIVPVLVLLRRYPPPAKTVFIGLAIGGLLTGAYALVEFLHAPAAYRAQAETDLPIMFGDLTACIVLTLAAAYGLVVSARKWWLIAAFLLCLFFGLTAVIFSGARGAWVALVLLLPLLFGLLGRVTHKRYLALILVSVAVLFAGAFAVSRTDVRSRLHQITTQISLYRFVLHSIPSARGLKTQDLPFCNDQRRFLQSWLSLTAGGRYLTAEVVRDPALIDDRQLGAVCRDGYAIRIADSGEYGWISFPRAAINNHAPQITHLLVRGTGIIYLYGKAAEKVRFNASQYRMITLNGSPQPGTNVVATVISGQTMWVVPVDSYFGEYRYALLMGTSVGLRFEMWRAAWHMFLEHPVLGIGTGAFYEDAQQMARRGLIAPPVARFDHPHSDYFDALSSRGMLGLLALFALLGVPAVYFVRAVKSQEHIPHAVGLAGLLLVCGFAIFGLTDTVFIHSMNISWYVIYIALFMVLLKPGSAKQEEST
;
A
#
# COMPACT_ATOMS: atom_id res chain seq x y z
N MET A 1 -30.73 18.08 7.02
CA MET A 1 -30.14 16.79 7.44
C MET A 1 -29.81 16.74 8.93
N LEU A 2 -29.24 17.76 9.54
CA LEU A 2 -28.90 17.81 10.98
C LEU A 2 -30.10 17.78 11.95
N TRP A 3 -31.26 18.30 11.55
CA TRP A 3 -32.44 18.43 12.42
C TRP A 3 -33.28 17.15 12.61
N VAL A 4 -33.13 16.17 11.74
CA VAL A 4 -33.97 14.94 11.74
C VAL A 4 -33.35 13.77 12.53
N LEU A 5 -32.12 13.89 12.97
CA LEU A 5 -31.43 12.89 13.80
C LEU A 5 -31.72 13.00 15.31
N THR A 6 -32.60 13.90 15.72
CA THR A 6 -33.19 13.87 17.06
C THR A 6 -34.25 12.77 17.12
N VAL A 7 -33.82 11.53 17.21
CA VAL A 7 -34.71 10.43 17.57
C VAL A 7 -35.19 10.67 19.02
N LYS A 8 -36.47 10.99 19.16
CA LYS A 8 -37.18 10.83 20.43
C LYS A 8 -37.01 9.38 20.87
N GLY A 9 -36.26 9.11 21.94
CA GLY A 9 -36.21 7.79 22.51
C GLY A 9 -34.90 7.30 23.10
N ALA A 10 -33.92 8.16 23.31
CA ALA A 10 -32.90 7.89 24.34
C ALA A 10 -32.89 9.11 25.21
N GLY A 11 -33.48 8.98 26.40
CA GLY A 11 -33.46 10.01 27.40
C GLY A 11 -32.03 10.54 27.54
N VAL A 12 -31.82 11.78 27.18
CA VAL A 12 -30.68 12.52 27.67
C VAL A 12 -30.83 12.43 29.19
N PRO A 13 -29.90 11.82 29.92
CA PRO A 13 -29.93 11.94 31.36
C PRO A 13 -30.00 13.44 31.63
N ALA A 14 -31.06 13.89 32.27
CA ALA A 14 -31.11 15.25 32.77
C ALA A 14 -29.85 15.40 33.61
N ASP A 15 -28.87 16.13 33.10
CA ASP A 15 -27.63 16.41 33.79
C ASP A 15 -28.00 17.36 34.93
N ASN A 16 -28.29 16.79 36.09
CA ASN A 16 -28.44 17.49 37.35
C ASN A 16 -27.09 17.97 37.90
N SER A 17 -26.05 18.00 37.04
CA SER A 17 -24.80 18.65 37.38
C SER A 17 -24.98 20.18 37.36
N PRO A 18 -24.30 20.93 38.27
CA PRO A 18 -24.41 22.38 38.36
C PRO A 18 -24.09 22.99 37.02
N VAL A 19 -24.93 23.93 36.58
CA VAL A 19 -24.97 24.63 35.28
C VAL A 19 -23.61 24.64 34.59
N ALA A 20 -23.46 23.84 33.55
CA ALA A 20 -22.19 23.76 32.79
C ALA A 20 -21.81 25.16 32.32
N SER A 21 -20.62 25.64 32.71
CA SER A 21 -20.15 26.99 32.38
C SER A 21 -20.21 27.20 30.85
N PRO A 22 -20.42 28.45 30.39
CA PRO A 22 -20.42 28.75 28.96
C PRO A 22 -19.17 28.21 28.25
N ALA A 23 -18.01 28.27 28.93
CA ALA A 23 -16.74 27.74 28.42
C ALA A 23 -16.74 26.21 28.21
N SER A 24 -17.36 25.45 29.12
CA SER A 24 -17.46 24.00 28.97
C SER A 24 -18.38 23.57 27.82
N ARG A 25 -19.45 24.31 27.57
CA ARG A 25 -20.34 24.13 26.43
C ARG A 25 -19.63 24.44 25.11
N LEU A 26 -18.91 25.57 25.05
CA LEU A 26 -18.14 25.92 23.86
C LEU A 26 -17.09 24.85 23.49
N LEU A 27 -16.36 24.37 24.50
CA LEU A 27 -15.35 23.33 24.31
C LEU A 27 -15.96 22.01 23.81
N ARG A 28 -17.11 21.61 24.34
CA ARG A 28 -17.84 20.43 23.87
C ARG A 28 -18.25 20.57 22.40
N TYR A 29 -18.75 21.76 21.98
CA TYR A 29 -19.08 22.01 20.57
C TYR A 29 -17.83 22.02 19.70
N ALA A 30 -16.72 22.61 20.15
CA ALA A 30 -15.45 22.59 19.44
C ALA A 30 -14.96 21.14 19.17
N VAL A 31 -14.99 20.27 20.18
CA VAL A 31 -14.63 18.85 20.04
C VAL A 31 -15.55 18.15 19.03
N ILE A 32 -16.88 18.35 19.13
CA ILE A 32 -17.85 17.76 18.20
C ILE A 32 -17.56 18.20 16.77
N THR A 33 -17.31 19.50 16.55
CA THR A 33 -17.02 20.05 15.22
C THR A 33 -15.71 19.52 14.65
N LEU A 34 -14.63 19.48 15.46
CA LEU A 34 -13.34 18.96 15.04
C LEU A 34 -13.44 17.46 14.66
N VAL A 35 -14.12 16.65 15.48
CA VAL A 35 -14.30 15.21 15.20
C VAL A 35 -15.15 14.99 13.95
N LEU A 36 -16.20 15.78 13.75
CA LEU A 36 -17.07 15.71 12.57
C LEU A 36 -16.31 16.06 11.29
N ALA A 37 -15.50 17.11 11.33
CA ALA A 37 -14.82 17.65 10.17
C ALA A 37 -13.50 16.92 9.84
N PHE A 38 -12.90 16.22 10.83
CA PHE A 38 -11.56 15.65 10.70
C PHE A 38 -11.38 14.73 9.49
N PRO A 39 -12.28 13.77 9.15
CA PRO A 39 -12.10 12.91 7.98
C PRO A 39 -11.95 13.70 6.66
N SER A 40 -12.76 14.74 6.50
CA SER A 40 -12.72 15.59 5.32
C SER A 40 -11.48 16.51 5.31
N ILE A 41 -11.18 17.13 6.43
CA ILE A 41 -10.02 18.04 6.55
C ILE A 41 -8.72 17.25 6.35
N CYS A 42 -8.60 16.06 6.93
CA CYS A 42 -7.41 15.22 6.83
C CYS A 42 -7.05 14.89 5.38
N LEU A 43 -8.03 14.60 4.54
CA LEU A 43 -7.81 14.12 3.16
C LEU A 43 -7.87 15.22 2.09
N LEU A 44 -8.64 16.29 2.34
CA LEU A 44 -8.93 17.33 1.34
C LEU A 44 -8.25 18.67 1.61
N VAL A 45 -7.54 18.80 2.73
CA VAL A 45 -6.85 20.04 3.09
C VAL A 45 -5.37 19.76 3.31
N ASN A 46 -4.51 20.54 2.69
CA ASN A 46 -3.07 20.40 2.87
C ASN A 46 -2.71 20.49 4.35
N ARG A 47 -1.97 19.51 4.87
CA ARG A 47 -1.62 19.36 6.30
C ARG A 47 -2.82 19.32 7.26
N GLY A 48 -4.00 18.96 6.75
CA GLY A 48 -5.24 18.88 7.54
C GLY A 48 -5.16 17.88 8.69
N ASP A 49 -4.37 16.82 8.53
CA ASP A 49 -4.02 15.84 9.56
C ASP A 49 -3.34 16.49 10.77
N SER A 50 -2.33 17.31 10.49
CA SER A 50 -1.53 18.00 11.52
C SER A 50 -2.33 19.08 12.22
N ILE A 51 -3.17 19.81 11.47
CA ILE A 51 -4.09 20.81 12.04
C ILE A 51 -5.10 20.13 12.97
N GLY A 52 -5.76 19.06 12.51
CA GLY A 52 -6.76 18.36 13.30
C GLY A 52 -6.20 17.74 14.58
N LEU A 53 -5.09 16.98 14.46
CA LEU A 53 -4.41 16.40 15.62
C LEU A 53 -3.86 17.46 16.56
N GLY A 54 -3.23 18.51 16.02
CA GLY A 54 -2.65 19.60 16.80
C GLY A 54 -3.70 20.34 17.64
N LEU A 55 -4.84 20.69 17.05
CA LEU A 55 -5.93 21.35 17.77
C LEU A 55 -6.51 20.46 18.87
N LEU A 56 -6.77 19.18 18.58
CA LEU A 56 -7.27 18.24 19.59
C LEU A 56 -6.25 18.05 20.72
N ALA A 57 -4.97 17.95 20.41
CA ALA A 57 -3.91 17.80 21.41
C ALA A 57 -3.73 19.04 22.26
N LEU A 58 -3.73 20.24 21.67
CA LEU A 58 -3.62 21.52 22.40
C LEU A 58 -4.79 21.70 23.40
N LEU A 59 -6.01 21.46 22.94
CA LEU A 59 -7.18 21.46 23.82
C LEU A 59 -7.07 20.38 24.91
N GLY A 60 -6.53 19.22 24.57
CA GLY A 60 -6.29 18.12 25.50
C GLY A 60 -5.24 18.46 26.55
N PHE A 61 -4.15 19.08 26.19
CA PHE A 61 -3.16 19.58 27.16
C PHE A 61 -3.77 20.63 28.10
N TRP A 62 -4.51 21.58 27.55
CA TRP A 62 -5.19 22.58 28.38
C TRP A 62 -6.15 21.96 29.41
N VAL A 63 -6.97 20.97 28.98
CA VAL A 63 -7.86 20.24 29.88
C VAL A 63 -7.06 19.40 30.89
N GLY A 64 -6.00 18.72 30.47
CA GLY A 64 -5.16 17.89 31.33
C GLY A 64 -4.44 18.67 32.41
N PHE A 65 -3.95 19.85 32.11
CA PHE A 65 -3.35 20.76 33.13
C PHE A 65 -4.39 21.31 34.10
N ARG A 66 -5.61 21.59 33.62
CA ARG A 66 -6.68 22.12 34.49
C ARG A 66 -7.29 21.02 35.39
N ASP A 67 -7.61 19.85 34.83
CA ASP A 67 -8.43 18.83 35.51
C ASP A 67 -7.59 17.62 36.00
N SER A 68 -6.27 17.61 35.78
CA SER A 68 -5.30 16.52 36.04
C SER A 68 -5.45 15.34 35.05
N PHE A 69 -4.36 15.00 34.36
CA PHE A 69 -4.28 13.84 33.45
C PHE A 69 -4.65 12.51 34.13
N ALA A 70 -4.09 12.28 35.34
CA ALA A 70 -4.26 11.03 36.05
C ALA A 70 -5.72 10.78 36.53
N ARG A 71 -6.48 11.85 36.81
CA ARG A 71 -7.88 11.73 37.26
C ARG A 71 -8.84 11.49 36.10
N THR A 72 -8.45 11.89 34.87
CA THR A 72 -9.32 11.85 33.69
C THR A 72 -9.20 10.53 32.94
N LEU A 73 -7.99 9.93 32.90
CA LEU A 73 -7.71 8.70 32.18
C LEU A 73 -8.17 7.48 32.98
N LYS A 74 -8.73 6.50 32.28
CA LYS A 74 -9.06 5.17 32.81
C LYS A 74 -7.85 4.25 32.68
N ARG A 75 -7.87 3.13 33.42
CA ARG A 75 -6.82 2.11 33.40
C ARG A 75 -6.57 1.57 31.98
N GLU A 76 -7.63 1.37 31.20
CA GLU A 76 -7.55 0.91 29.81
C GLU A 76 -6.84 1.92 28.90
N ASP A 77 -7.11 3.22 29.11
CA ASP A 77 -6.45 4.30 28.38
C ASP A 77 -4.95 4.31 28.68
N GLY A 78 -4.58 4.02 29.95
CA GLY A 78 -3.19 3.89 30.36
C GLY A 78 -2.43 2.78 29.63
N TYR A 79 -3.03 1.61 29.42
CA TYR A 79 -2.40 0.54 28.65
C TYR A 79 -2.23 0.90 27.18
N VAL A 80 -3.22 1.56 26.58
CA VAL A 80 -3.10 2.04 25.18
C VAL A 80 -2.00 3.11 25.10
N ALA A 81 -2.03 4.10 26.00
CA ALA A 81 -0.99 5.14 26.05
C ALA A 81 0.42 4.55 26.24
N LEU A 82 0.55 3.51 27.10
CA LEU A 82 1.82 2.81 27.32
C LEU A 82 2.32 2.13 26.03
N ALA A 83 1.44 1.49 25.25
CA ALA A 83 1.83 0.85 23.99
C ALA A 83 2.34 1.90 22.97
N PHE A 84 1.67 3.04 22.86
CA PHE A 84 2.10 4.15 22.01
C PHE A 84 3.41 4.78 22.47
N PHE A 85 3.55 4.96 23.80
CA PHE A 85 4.78 5.47 24.41
C PHE A 85 5.95 4.50 24.19
N ALA A 86 5.73 3.18 24.40
CA ALA A 86 6.74 2.16 24.20
C ALA A 86 7.26 2.14 22.74
N PHE A 87 6.35 2.29 21.77
CA PHE A 87 6.74 2.37 20.35
C PHE A 87 7.65 3.57 20.09
N PHE A 88 7.32 4.74 20.64
CA PHE A 88 8.15 5.93 20.51
C PHE A 88 9.50 5.79 21.25
N VAL A 89 9.50 5.25 22.48
CA VAL A 89 10.74 5.05 23.26
C VAL A 89 11.68 4.09 22.53
N VAL A 90 11.18 2.99 21.97
CA VAL A 90 12.02 2.08 21.17
C VAL A 90 12.59 2.78 19.94
N ALA A 91 11.82 3.67 19.29
CA ALA A 91 12.33 4.45 18.17
C ALA A 91 13.47 5.39 18.58
N VAL A 92 13.35 6.05 19.75
CA VAL A 92 14.42 6.89 20.31
C VAL A 92 15.65 6.07 20.69
N LEU A 93 15.47 4.96 21.41
CA LEU A 93 16.60 4.09 21.79
C LEU A 93 17.32 3.54 20.55
N SER A 94 16.56 3.11 19.54
CA SER A 94 17.13 2.65 18.28
C SER A 94 17.91 3.77 17.56
N TYR A 95 17.43 5.00 17.58
CA TYR A 95 18.15 6.14 17.00
C TYR A 95 19.45 6.45 17.74
N GLU A 96 19.44 6.46 19.06
CA GLU A 96 20.60 6.80 19.89
C GLU A 96 21.68 5.72 19.89
N PHE A 97 21.26 4.44 19.94
CA PHE A 97 22.19 3.30 19.99
C PHE A 97 22.52 2.69 18.63
N GLY A 98 21.85 3.13 17.56
CA GLY A 98 22.10 2.73 16.18
C GLY A 98 22.86 3.81 15.39
N GLN A 99 22.57 3.89 14.10
CA GLN A 99 23.11 4.94 13.24
C GLN A 99 22.21 6.19 13.32
N ALA A 100 22.67 7.22 14.02
CA ALA A 100 21.98 8.51 14.06
C ALA A 100 22.12 9.23 12.70
N THR A 101 21.04 9.28 11.93
CA THR A 101 21.00 9.87 10.59
C THR A 101 20.06 11.07 10.53
N TYR A 102 20.21 11.91 9.49
CA TYR A 102 19.27 12.99 9.25
C TYR A 102 17.84 12.48 8.97
N HIS A 103 17.69 11.38 8.24
CA HIS A 103 16.41 10.73 8.01
C HIS A 103 15.79 10.23 9.31
N GLY A 104 16.59 9.64 10.20
CA GLY A 104 16.16 9.17 11.51
C GLY A 104 15.59 10.28 12.38
N PHE A 105 16.25 11.45 12.43
CA PHE A 105 15.75 12.61 13.16
C PHE A 105 14.37 13.07 12.63
N ARG A 106 14.18 13.08 11.31
CA ARG A 106 12.88 13.40 10.71
C ARG A 106 11.81 12.37 11.04
N PHE A 107 12.17 11.09 11.13
CA PHE A 107 11.24 10.02 11.49
C PHE A 107 10.84 10.13 12.96
N LEU A 108 11.77 10.38 13.86
CA LEU A 108 11.45 10.66 15.28
C LEU A 108 10.50 11.86 15.43
N GLY A 109 10.69 12.90 14.63
CA GLY A 109 9.80 14.05 14.62
C GLY A 109 8.35 13.70 14.21
N ARG A 110 8.18 12.70 13.34
CA ARG A 110 6.85 12.16 12.99
C ARG A 110 6.32 11.27 14.10
N ASP A 111 7.15 10.42 14.68
CA ASP A 111 6.79 9.48 15.74
C ASP A 111 6.34 10.19 17.03
N LEU A 112 6.75 11.45 17.27
CA LEU A 112 6.22 12.28 18.36
C LEU A 112 4.69 12.37 18.36
N ARG A 113 4.04 12.21 17.20
CA ARG A 113 2.57 12.22 17.12
C ARG A 113 1.92 11.08 17.90
N PHE A 114 2.61 9.95 18.08
CA PHE A 114 2.10 8.87 18.90
C PHE A 114 1.90 9.28 20.37
N LEU A 115 2.73 10.19 20.89
CA LEU A 115 2.59 10.69 22.26
C LEU A 115 1.34 11.56 22.43
N LEU A 116 0.82 12.14 21.35
CA LEU A 116 -0.39 12.96 21.38
C LEU A 116 -1.66 12.16 21.65
N ILE A 117 -1.59 10.82 21.70
CA ILE A 117 -2.69 9.97 22.15
C ILE A 117 -3.14 10.35 23.56
N VAL A 118 -2.22 10.72 24.44
CA VAL A 118 -2.51 11.05 25.86
C VAL A 118 -3.39 12.29 25.98
N PRO A 119 -2.98 13.49 25.49
CA PRO A 119 -3.84 14.68 25.58
C PRO A 119 -5.15 14.50 24.80
N VAL A 120 -5.15 13.80 23.66
CA VAL A 120 -6.37 13.53 22.89
C VAL A 120 -7.35 12.65 23.70
N LEU A 121 -6.88 11.60 24.36
CA LEU A 121 -7.70 10.79 25.26
C LEU A 121 -8.27 11.61 26.43
N VAL A 122 -7.47 12.45 27.06
CA VAL A 122 -7.90 13.35 28.15
C VAL A 122 -9.05 14.25 27.69
N LEU A 123 -8.86 14.91 26.52
CA LEU A 123 -9.90 15.77 25.95
C LEU A 123 -11.20 15.03 25.71
N LEU A 124 -11.10 13.88 25.02
CA LEU A 124 -12.25 13.09 24.60
C LEU A 124 -12.96 12.41 25.78
N ARG A 125 -12.24 12.00 26.85
CA ARG A 125 -12.83 11.49 28.10
C ARG A 125 -13.60 12.58 28.84
N ARG A 126 -13.10 13.81 28.84
CA ARG A 126 -13.74 14.93 29.52
C ARG A 126 -14.94 15.47 28.74
N TYR A 127 -14.85 15.47 27.38
CA TYR A 127 -15.87 15.96 26.47
C TYR A 127 -16.18 14.89 25.38
N PRO A 128 -16.80 13.76 25.76
CA PRO A 128 -17.02 12.65 24.83
C PRO A 128 -17.99 13.09 23.72
N PRO A 129 -17.59 12.96 22.44
CA PRO A 129 -18.51 13.18 21.33
C PRO A 129 -19.52 12.05 21.26
N PRO A 130 -20.77 12.30 20.83
CA PRO A 130 -21.72 11.22 20.57
C PRO A 130 -21.19 10.28 19.46
N ALA A 131 -21.38 8.96 19.62
CA ALA A 131 -20.94 7.98 18.61
C ALA A 131 -21.46 8.30 17.20
N LYS A 132 -22.72 8.80 17.11
CA LYS A 132 -23.31 9.26 15.84
C LYS A 132 -22.49 10.34 15.15
N THR A 133 -21.86 11.24 15.90
CA THR A 133 -21.03 12.33 15.34
C THR A 133 -19.82 11.75 14.59
N VAL A 134 -19.17 10.73 15.15
CA VAL A 134 -18.01 10.06 14.54
C VAL A 134 -18.42 9.40 13.23
N PHE A 135 -19.52 8.63 13.23
CA PHE A 135 -19.98 7.95 12.01
C PHE A 135 -20.53 8.92 10.96
N ILE A 136 -21.15 10.04 11.35
CA ILE A 136 -21.58 11.10 10.43
C ILE A 136 -20.34 11.77 9.81
N GLY A 137 -19.31 12.06 10.60
CA GLY A 137 -18.05 12.62 10.09
C GLY A 137 -17.39 11.69 9.05
N LEU A 138 -17.33 10.39 9.35
CA LEU A 138 -16.85 9.39 8.39
C LEU A 138 -17.71 9.32 7.12
N ALA A 139 -19.05 9.40 7.25
CA ALA A 139 -19.94 9.40 6.11
C ALA A 139 -19.75 10.62 5.20
N ILE A 140 -19.64 11.82 5.80
CA ILE A 140 -19.34 13.05 5.06
C ILE A 140 -17.95 12.98 4.43
N GLY A 141 -16.96 12.51 5.17
CA GLY A 141 -15.60 12.29 4.66
C GLY A 141 -15.59 11.36 3.45
N GLY A 142 -16.24 10.20 3.54
CA GLY A 142 -16.36 9.25 2.42
C GLY A 142 -17.07 9.85 1.21
N LEU A 143 -18.16 10.61 1.42
CA LEU A 143 -18.88 11.29 0.35
C LEU A 143 -17.99 12.32 -0.36
N LEU A 144 -17.36 13.21 0.41
CA LEU A 144 -16.56 14.30 -0.15
C LEU A 144 -15.28 13.80 -0.84
N THR A 145 -14.57 12.85 -0.23
CA THR A 145 -13.36 12.28 -0.82
C THR A 145 -13.67 11.49 -2.09
N GLY A 146 -14.79 10.77 -2.12
CA GLY A 146 -15.23 10.05 -3.32
C GLY A 146 -15.69 10.98 -4.43
N ALA A 147 -16.41 12.04 -4.10
CA ALA A 147 -16.80 13.06 -5.07
C ALA A 147 -15.55 13.76 -5.65
N TYR A 148 -14.59 14.11 -4.80
CA TYR A 148 -13.32 14.70 -5.23
C TYR A 148 -12.54 13.75 -6.16
N ALA A 149 -12.38 12.48 -5.77
CA ALA A 149 -11.71 11.47 -6.58
C ALA A 149 -12.39 11.26 -7.94
N LEU A 150 -13.73 11.34 -8.01
CA LEU A 150 -14.48 11.26 -9.25
C LEU A 150 -14.19 12.48 -10.14
N VAL A 151 -14.16 13.68 -9.58
CA VAL A 151 -13.82 14.92 -10.31
C VAL A 151 -12.40 14.85 -10.85
N GLU A 152 -11.44 14.46 -10.02
CA GLU A 152 -10.04 14.24 -10.46
C GLU A 152 -9.97 13.23 -11.63
N PHE A 153 -10.67 12.11 -11.52
CA PHE A 153 -10.69 11.07 -12.56
C PHE A 153 -11.27 11.58 -13.89
N LEU A 154 -12.34 12.38 -13.84
CA LEU A 154 -13.00 12.92 -15.04
C LEU A 154 -12.14 13.97 -15.78
N HIS A 155 -11.25 14.67 -15.06
CA HIS A 155 -10.42 15.74 -15.63
C HIS A 155 -8.98 15.29 -15.91
N ALA A 156 -8.57 14.12 -15.46
CA ALA A 156 -7.20 13.66 -15.51
C ALA A 156 -6.89 12.78 -16.74
N PRO A 157 -5.64 12.72 -17.20
CA PRO A 157 -5.20 11.76 -18.22
C PRO A 157 -5.35 10.31 -17.74
N ALA A 158 -5.48 9.38 -18.69
CA ALA A 158 -5.83 7.96 -18.45
C ALA A 158 -4.93 7.18 -17.45
N ALA A 159 -3.75 7.69 -17.12
CA ALA A 159 -2.81 7.07 -16.17
C ALA A 159 -2.88 7.67 -14.75
N TYR A 160 -3.78 8.61 -14.50
CA TYR A 160 -3.86 9.33 -13.24
C TYR A 160 -4.42 8.46 -12.11
N ARG A 161 -3.94 8.68 -10.88
CA ARG A 161 -4.44 8.05 -9.66
C ARG A 161 -4.92 9.14 -8.71
N ALA A 162 -6.15 9.00 -8.20
CA ALA A 162 -6.70 9.95 -7.25
C ALA A 162 -5.85 9.98 -5.95
N GLN A 163 -5.49 11.17 -5.53
CA GLN A 163 -4.67 11.38 -4.32
C GLN A 163 -5.13 12.57 -3.46
N ALA A 164 -6.02 13.42 -3.98
CA ALA A 164 -6.43 14.67 -3.32
C ALA A 164 -5.23 15.48 -2.79
N GLU A 165 -5.31 16.01 -1.57
CA GLU A 165 -4.23 16.76 -0.93
C GLU A 165 -3.26 15.84 -0.12
N THR A 166 -3.28 14.52 -0.39
CA THR A 166 -2.31 13.60 0.19
C THR A 166 -1.05 13.53 -0.67
N ASP A 167 0.11 13.30 -0.04
CA ASP A 167 1.38 13.23 -0.76
C ASP A 167 1.44 12.06 -1.75
N LEU A 168 0.69 10.98 -1.49
CA LEU A 168 0.73 9.75 -2.27
C LEU A 168 -0.66 9.14 -2.46
N PRO A 169 -0.99 8.63 -3.67
CA PRO A 169 -2.25 7.91 -3.91
C PRO A 169 -2.46 6.69 -3.01
N ILE A 170 -1.39 6.07 -2.51
CA ILE A 170 -1.46 4.93 -1.59
C ILE A 170 -2.06 5.37 -0.26
N MET A 171 -1.58 6.47 0.32
CA MET A 171 -2.10 7.03 1.58
C MET A 171 -3.58 7.41 1.45
N PHE A 172 -3.94 8.05 0.34
CA PHE A 172 -5.34 8.39 0.05
C PHE A 172 -6.23 7.14 0.01
N GLY A 173 -5.77 6.08 -0.68
CA GLY A 173 -6.48 4.81 -0.78
C GLY A 173 -6.63 4.09 0.56
N ASP A 174 -5.58 4.03 1.36
CA ASP A 174 -5.58 3.34 2.66
C ASP A 174 -6.50 4.05 3.66
N LEU A 175 -6.44 5.38 3.76
CA LEU A 175 -7.31 6.14 4.66
C LEU A 175 -8.77 6.14 4.20
N THR A 176 -9.03 6.19 2.90
CA THR A 176 -10.42 6.04 2.39
C THR A 176 -10.95 4.62 2.60
N ALA A 177 -10.10 3.59 2.52
CA ALA A 177 -10.48 2.23 2.91
C ALA A 177 -10.80 2.14 4.40
N CYS A 178 -10.05 2.84 5.28
CA CYS A 178 -10.41 2.96 6.70
C CYS A 178 -11.79 3.61 6.88
N ILE A 179 -12.10 4.69 6.14
CA ILE A 179 -13.44 5.31 6.16
C ILE A 179 -14.51 4.27 5.79
N VAL A 180 -14.33 3.56 4.70
CA VAL A 180 -15.30 2.56 4.23
C VAL A 180 -15.51 1.45 5.25
N LEU A 181 -14.44 0.86 5.78
CA LEU A 181 -14.49 -0.23 6.75
C LEU A 181 -15.13 0.21 8.08
N THR A 182 -14.69 1.35 8.62
CA THR A 182 -15.21 1.87 9.89
C THR A 182 -16.66 2.36 9.76
N LEU A 183 -17.01 2.97 8.63
CA LEU A 183 -18.39 3.36 8.34
C LEU A 183 -19.28 2.12 8.18
N ALA A 184 -18.83 1.09 7.48
CA ALA A 184 -19.58 -0.15 7.29
C ALA A 184 -19.91 -0.85 8.63
N ALA A 185 -19.08 -0.69 9.67
CA ALA A 185 -19.35 -1.18 11.02
C ALA A 185 -20.62 -0.56 11.63
N ALA A 186 -20.98 0.66 11.24
CA ALA A 186 -22.20 1.34 11.71
C ALA A 186 -23.49 0.85 11.06
N TYR A 187 -23.41 -0.07 10.09
CA TYR A 187 -24.58 -0.52 9.35
C TYR A 187 -25.72 -1.03 10.24
N GLY A 188 -25.39 -1.80 11.27
CA GLY A 188 -26.39 -2.29 12.24
C GLY A 188 -27.17 -1.16 12.92
N LEU A 189 -26.52 -0.04 13.22
CA LEU A 189 -27.13 1.17 13.79
C LEU A 189 -28.10 1.83 12.81
N VAL A 190 -27.71 1.90 11.52
CA VAL A 190 -28.51 2.53 10.47
C VAL A 190 -29.78 1.71 10.19
N VAL A 191 -29.64 0.39 10.11
CA VAL A 191 -30.78 -0.52 9.87
C VAL A 191 -31.76 -0.54 11.03
N SER A 192 -31.24 -0.52 12.28
CA SER A 192 -32.10 -0.50 13.47
C SER A 192 -32.98 0.74 13.55
N ALA A 193 -32.61 1.84 12.91
CA ALA A 193 -33.44 3.04 12.81
C ALA A 193 -34.68 2.88 11.91
N ARG A 194 -34.78 1.80 11.11
CA ARG A 194 -35.90 1.43 10.23
C ARG A 194 -36.35 2.54 9.25
N LYS A 195 -35.44 3.47 8.88
CA LYS A 195 -35.72 4.56 7.93
C LYS A 195 -34.99 4.29 6.63
N TRP A 196 -35.71 3.99 5.55
CA TRP A 196 -35.14 3.63 4.25
C TRP A 196 -34.20 4.71 3.68
N TRP A 197 -34.52 6.00 3.87
CA TRP A 197 -33.69 7.11 3.38
C TRP A 197 -32.33 7.21 4.10
N LEU A 198 -32.26 6.80 5.38
CA LEU A 198 -30.98 6.70 6.09
C LEU A 198 -30.11 5.59 5.51
N ILE A 199 -30.72 4.46 5.18
CA ILE A 199 -30.03 3.34 4.51
C ILE A 199 -29.53 3.80 3.14
N ALA A 200 -30.35 4.47 2.35
CA ALA A 200 -29.96 4.99 1.05
C ALA A 200 -28.81 6.01 1.14
N ALA A 201 -28.89 6.97 2.08
CA ALA A 201 -27.83 7.94 2.32
C ALA A 201 -26.51 7.28 2.77
N PHE A 202 -26.61 6.27 3.63
CA PHE A 202 -25.46 5.49 4.10
C PHE A 202 -24.79 4.72 2.94
N LEU A 203 -25.59 4.05 2.11
CA LEU A 203 -25.09 3.33 0.94
C LEU A 203 -24.45 4.29 -0.08
N LEU A 204 -25.01 5.49 -0.26
CA LEU A 204 -24.42 6.53 -1.10
C LEU A 204 -23.03 6.96 -0.57
N CYS A 205 -22.88 7.17 0.74
CA CYS A 205 -21.59 7.52 1.34
C CYS A 205 -20.56 6.38 1.18
N LEU A 206 -20.98 5.12 1.35
CA LEU A 206 -20.13 3.96 1.09
C LEU A 206 -19.73 3.87 -0.39
N PHE A 207 -20.66 4.14 -1.30
CA PHE A 207 -20.38 4.16 -2.74
C PHE A 207 -19.27 5.15 -3.08
N PHE A 208 -19.39 6.39 -2.64
CA PHE A 208 -18.37 7.40 -2.88
C PHE A 208 -17.04 7.05 -2.23
N GLY A 209 -17.05 6.53 -1.00
CA GLY A 209 -15.84 6.04 -0.34
C GLY A 209 -15.15 4.93 -1.13
N LEU A 210 -15.90 3.94 -1.62
CA LEU A 210 -15.37 2.86 -2.47
C LEU A 210 -14.82 3.40 -3.81
N THR A 211 -15.49 4.39 -4.40
CA THR A 211 -15.03 5.06 -5.63
C THR A 211 -13.64 5.69 -5.40
N ALA A 212 -13.43 6.38 -4.27
CA ALA A 212 -12.14 6.93 -3.90
C ALA A 212 -11.05 5.85 -3.78
N VAL A 213 -11.35 4.73 -3.09
CA VAL A 213 -10.40 3.60 -2.98
C VAL A 213 -10.03 3.03 -4.34
N ILE A 214 -10.98 2.88 -5.25
CA ILE A 214 -10.74 2.30 -6.58
C ILE A 214 -9.89 3.23 -7.43
N PHE A 215 -10.23 4.52 -7.47
CA PHE A 215 -9.49 5.50 -8.28
C PHE A 215 -8.10 5.82 -7.72
N SER A 216 -7.86 5.62 -6.43
CA SER A 216 -6.51 5.70 -5.86
C SER A 216 -5.57 4.64 -6.42
N GLY A 217 -6.12 3.47 -6.82
CA GLY A 217 -5.35 2.31 -7.27
C GLY A 217 -4.40 1.76 -6.19
N ALA A 218 -4.69 1.98 -4.90
CA ALA A 218 -3.91 1.47 -3.79
C ALA A 218 -4.17 -0.03 -3.59
N ARG A 219 -3.16 -0.86 -3.89
CA ARG A 219 -3.29 -2.34 -3.80
C ARG A 219 -3.49 -2.82 -2.37
N GLY A 220 -2.82 -2.19 -1.39
CA GLY A 220 -2.98 -2.49 0.03
C GLY A 220 -4.42 -2.30 0.49
N ALA A 221 -5.05 -1.19 0.11
CA ALA A 221 -6.45 -0.88 0.39
C ALA A 221 -7.40 -1.93 -0.20
N TRP A 222 -7.16 -2.39 -1.43
CA TRP A 222 -7.98 -3.44 -2.06
C TRP A 222 -7.87 -4.78 -1.33
N VAL A 223 -6.64 -5.18 -0.98
CA VAL A 223 -6.39 -6.41 -0.21
C VAL A 223 -7.10 -6.34 1.14
N ALA A 224 -7.01 -5.21 1.84
CA ALA A 224 -7.69 -5.02 3.11
C ALA A 224 -9.22 -5.13 2.98
N LEU A 225 -9.82 -4.51 1.95
CA LEU A 225 -11.27 -4.64 1.72
C LEU A 225 -11.66 -6.09 1.45
N VAL A 226 -10.93 -6.80 0.58
CA VAL A 226 -11.21 -8.21 0.24
C VAL A 226 -11.12 -9.12 1.47
N LEU A 227 -10.16 -8.91 2.36
CA LEU A 227 -9.97 -9.73 3.56
C LEU A 227 -10.93 -9.33 4.71
N LEU A 228 -11.17 -8.03 4.90
CA LEU A 228 -11.92 -7.55 6.06
C LEU A 228 -13.43 -7.47 5.82
N LEU A 229 -13.91 -7.35 4.58
CA LEU A 229 -15.35 -7.39 4.32
C LEU A 229 -16.00 -8.73 4.71
N PRO A 230 -15.44 -9.91 4.39
CA PRO A 230 -15.98 -11.19 4.88
C PRO A 230 -15.96 -11.28 6.42
N LEU A 231 -14.89 -10.80 7.06
CA LEU A 231 -14.81 -10.73 8.52
C LEU A 231 -15.93 -9.83 9.08
N LEU A 232 -16.12 -8.65 8.52
CA LEU A 232 -17.18 -7.73 8.87
C LEU A 232 -18.55 -8.39 8.76
N PHE A 233 -18.84 -9.07 7.65
CA PHE A 233 -20.12 -9.76 7.44
C PHE A 233 -20.33 -10.90 8.42
N GLY A 234 -19.30 -11.68 8.73
CA GLY A 234 -19.37 -12.73 9.72
C GLY A 234 -19.70 -12.20 11.13
N LEU A 235 -19.15 -11.04 11.49
CA LEU A 235 -19.38 -10.41 12.80
C LEU A 235 -20.74 -9.68 12.84
N LEU A 236 -21.14 -8.98 11.77
CA LEU A 236 -22.46 -8.35 11.67
C LEU A 236 -23.60 -9.37 11.64
N GLY A 237 -23.40 -10.54 11.07
CA GLY A 237 -24.41 -11.60 10.99
C GLY A 237 -24.87 -12.13 12.36
N ARG A 238 -24.15 -11.80 13.43
CA ARG A 238 -24.54 -12.13 14.82
C ARG A 238 -25.61 -11.19 15.39
N VAL A 239 -25.71 -9.97 14.85
CA VAL A 239 -26.55 -8.89 15.40
C VAL A 239 -27.64 -8.43 14.39
N THR A 240 -27.48 -8.76 13.10
CA THR A 240 -28.40 -8.34 12.04
C THR A 240 -29.09 -9.52 11.35
N HIS A 241 -30.34 -9.32 10.91
CA HIS A 241 -31.06 -10.32 10.14
C HIS A 241 -30.34 -10.64 8.80
N LYS A 242 -30.26 -11.93 8.44
CA LYS A 242 -29.61 -12.44 7.22
C LYS A 242 -30.02 -11.73 5.93
N ARG A 243 -31.28 -11.24 5.83
CA ARG A 243 -31.78 -10.48 4.67
C ARG A 243 -31.04 -9.16 4.45
N TYR A 244 -30.74 -8.43 5.52
CA TYR A 244 -30.00 -7.16 5.42
C TYR A 244 -28.52 -7.39 5.14
N LEU A 245 -27.97 -8.49 5.63
CA LEU A 245 -26.62 -8.92 5.31
C LEU A 245 -26.46 -9.23 3.82
N ALA A 246 -27.44 -9.97 3.24
CA ALA A 246 -27.47 -10.24 1.81
C ALA A 246 -27.57 -8.95 0.97
N LEU A 247 -28.37 -7.98 1.41
CA LEU A 247 -28.52 -6.69 0.72
C LEU A 247 -27.18 -5.93 0.68
N ILE A 248 -26.42 -5.91 1.76
CA ILE A 248 -25.09 -5.28 1.78
C ILE A 248 -24.14 -6.01 0.83
N LEU A 249 -24.07 -7.34 0.91
CA LEU A 249 -23.20 -8.14 0.04
C LEU A 249 -23.49 -7.85 -1.43
N VAL A 250 -24.75 -7.85 -1.81
CA VAL A 250 -25.17 -7.52 -3.18
C VAL A 250 -24.82 -6.07 -3.51
N SER A 251 -25.11 -5.11 -2.62
CA SER A 251 -24.79 -3.70 -2.86
C SER A 251 -23.29 -3.46 -3.01
N VAL A 252 -22.45 -4.02 -2.12
CA VAL A 252 -21.00 -3.92 -2.21
C VAL A 252 -20.49 -4.60 -3.48
N ALA A 253 -20.99 -5.79 -3.83
CA ALA A 253 -20.63 -6.48 -5.06
C ALA A 253 -21.00 -5.69 -6.32
N VAL A 254 -22.21 -5.12 -6.37
CA VAL A 254 -22.66 -4.28 -7.48
C VAL A 254 -21.83 -3.00 -7.58
N LEU A 255 -21.54 -2.36 -6.44
CA LEU A 255 -20.71 -1.16 -6.39
C LEU A 255 -19.28 -1.46 -6.84
N PHE A 256 -18.73 -2.59 -6.40
CA PHE A 256 -17.38 -3.03 -6.82
C PHE A 256 -17.36 -3.36 -8.31
N ALA A 257 -18.38 -4.06 -8.81
CA ALA A 257 -18.51 -4.38 -10.24
C ALA A 257 -18.72 -3.12 -11.09
N GLY A 258 -19.52 -2.16 -10.63
CA GLY A 258 -19.74 -0.88 -11.30
C GLY A 258 -18.46 -0.04 -11.38
N ALA A 259 -17.78 0.11 -10.28
CA ALA A 259 -16.51 0.83 -10.24
C ALA A 259 -15.39 0.12 -11.03
N PHE A 260 -15.39 -1.23 -11.02
CA PHE A 260 -14.53 -2.04 -11.88
C PHE A 260 -14.85 -1.85 -13.37
N ALA A 261 -16.13 -1.73 -13.73
CA ALA A 261 -16.56 -1.50 -15.10
C ALA A 261 -16.16 -0.11 -15.62
N VAL A 262 -16.19 0.92 -14.75
CA VAL A 262 -15.77 2.30 -15.08
C VAL A 262 -14.25 2.39 -15.21
N SER A 263 -13.50 1.67 -14.39
CA SER A 263 -12.04 1.65 -14.42
C SER A 263 -11.42 0.71 -15.45
N ARG A 264 -12.13 0.38 -16.50
CA ARG A 264 -11.97 -0.70 -17.50
C ARG A 264 -10.55 -1.14 -17.88
N THR A 265 -9.59 -0.26 -17.93
CA THR A 265 -8.23 -0.61 -18.43
C THR A 265 -7.21 -0.80 -17.31
N ASP A 266 -7.27 -0.03 -16.24
CA ASP A 266 -6.19 0.04 -15.26
C ASP A 266 -6.26 -1.08 -14.20
N VAL A 267 -7.43 -1.47 -13.73
CA VAL A 267 -7.57 -2.55 -12.72
C VAL A 267 -7.22 -3.91 -13.33
N ARG A 268 -7.70 -4.18 -14.54
CA ARG A 268 -7.43 -5.46 -15.23
C ARG A 268 -5.95 -5.60 -15.59
N SER A 269 -5.33 -4.53 -16.06
CA SER A 269 -3.88 -4.49 -16.34
C SER A 269 -3.06 -4.68 -15.07
N ARG A 270 -3.46 -4.09 -13.95
CA ARG A 270 -2.79 -4.22 -12.64
C ARG A 270 -2.92 -5.62 -12.05
N LEU A 271 -4.09 -6.25 -12.14
CA LEU A 271 -4.26 -7.65 -11.73
C LEU A 271 -3.39 -8.57 -12.57
N HIS A 272 -3.35 -8.36 -13.88
CA HIS A 272 -2.47 -9.12 -14.79
C HIS A 272 -0.99 -8.86 -14.45
N GLN A 273 -0.61 -7.62 -14.17
CA GLN A 273 0.75 -7.29 -13.73
C GLN A 273 1.13 -7.99 -12.42
N ILE A 274 0.23 -8.08 -11.44
CA ILE A 274 0.50 -8.77 -10.17
C ILE A 274 0.79 -10.25 -10.42
N THR A 275 -0.05 -10.94 -11.19
CA THR A 275 0.14 -12.36 -11.49
C THR A 275 1.44 -12.60 -12.28
N THR A 276 1.74 -11.75 -13.24
CA THR A 276 2.99 -11.80 -14.02
C THR A 276 4.21 -11.54 -13.13
N GLN A 277 4.14 -10.55 -12.24
CA GLN A 277 5.23 -10.21 -11.33
C GLN A 277 5.50 -11.30 -10.29
N ILE A 278 4.44 -11.92 -9.74
CA ILE A 278 4.57 -13.05 -8.81
C ILE A 278 5.16 -14.28 -9.53
N SER A 279 4.73 -14.56 -10.75
CA SER A 279 5.28 -15.68 -11.53
C SER A 279 6.75 -15.46 -11.88
N LEU A 280 7.12 -14.22 -12.24
CA LEU A 280 8.51 -13.83 -12.50
C LEU A 280 9.38 -13.96 -11.23
N TYR A 281 8.85 -13.53 -10.08
CA TYR A 281 9.56 -13.64 -8.81
C TYR A 281 9.76 -15.11 -8.38
N ARG A 282 8.71 -15.93 -8.47
CA ARG A 282 8.79 -17.36 -8.21
C ARG A 282 9.85 -18.05 -9.08
N PHE A 283 9.90 -17.64 -10.34
CA PHE A 283 10.89 -18.10 -11.29
C PHE A 283 12.32 -17.70 -10.88
N VAL A 284 12.55 -16.43 -10.51
CA VAL A 284 13.86 -15.94 -10.07
C VAL A 284 14.31 -16.65 -8.80
N LEU A 285 13.44 -16.86 -7.81
CA LEU A 285 13.78 -17.58 -6.56
C LEU A 285 14.20 -19.02 -6.79
N HIS A 286 13.57 -19.72 -7.75
CA HIS A 286 13.91 -21.12 -8.05
C HIS A 286 15.12 -21.26 -8.97
N SER A 287 15.48 -20.22 -9.71
CA SER A 287 16.55 -20.26 -10.72
C SER A 287 17.87 -19.66 -10.25
N ILE A 288 17.90 -18.95 -9.11
CA ILE A 288 19.14 -18.36 -8.55
C ILE A 288 19.47 -19.11 -7.26
N PRO A 289 20.42 -20.02 -7.27
CA PRO A 289 21.08 -20.47 -6.05
C PRO A 289 21.75 -19.23 -5.41
N SER A 290 21.72 -19.18 -4.08
CA SER A 290 22.20 -18.06 -3.28
C SER A 290 23.35 -17.28 -3.91
N ALA A 291 23.25 -15.96 -3.99
CA ALA A 291 24.13 -15.03 -4.71
C ALA A 291 25.62 -15.01 -4.27
N ARG A 292 26.05 -15.95 -3.45
CA ARG A 292 27.46 -16.15 -3.08
C ARG A 292 28.11 -17.13 -4.07
N GLY A 293 28.83 -16.60 -5.04
CA GLY A 293 29.84 -17.37 -5.78
C GLY A 293 29.39 -18.02 -7.09
N LEU A 294 28.32 -17.56 -7.74
CA LEU A 294 28.00 -17.98 -9.11
C LEU A 294 29.06 -17.48 -10.08
N LYS A 295 29.93 -18.39 -10.49
CA LYS A 295 30.69 -18.21 -11.73
C LYS A 295 29.68 -18.22 -12.87
N THR A 296 29.76 -17.26 -13.76
CA THR A 296 28.91 -17.05 -14.96
C THR A 296 28.76 -18.29 -15.86
N GLN A 297 29.55 -19.33 -15.64
CA GLN A 297 29.57 -20.58 -16.40
C GLN A 297 28.50 -21.59 -15.96
N ASP A 298 27.87 -21.44 -14.80
CA ASP A 298 26.97 -22.46 -14.22
C ASP A 298 25.48 -22.15 -14.37
N LEU A 299 25.12 -21.03 -15.02
CA LEU A 299 23.72 -20.71 -15.28
C LEU A 299 23.23 -21.40 -16.55
N PRO A 300 22.15 -22.20 -16.47
CA PRO A 300 21.54 -22.76 -17.67
C PRO A 300 20.91 -21.61 -18.47
N PHE A 301 21.63 -21.16 -19.48
CA PHE A 301 21.28 -20.04 -20.34
C PHE A 301 19.86 -20.16 -20.97
N CYS A 302 19.37 -21.35 -21.16
CA CYS A 302 18.14 -21.61 -21.91
C CYS A 302 17.03 -22.34 -21.17
N ASN A 303 17.18 -22.76 -19.93
CA ASN A 303 16.16 -23.58 -19.24
C ASN A 303 14.79 -22.92 -19.06
N ASP A 304 14.65 -21.62 -19.38
CA ASP A 304 13.39 -20.88 -19.35
C ASP A 304 13.34 -19.76 -20.40
N GLN A 305 14.00 -19.98 -21.49
CA GLN A 305 14.14 -19.04 -22.61
C GLN A 305 12.77 -18.51 -23.08
N ARG A 306 11.73 -19.36 -23.11
CA ARG A 306 10.39 -18.95 -23.54
C ARG A 306 9.82 -17.81 -22.68
N ARG A 307 9.88 -17.93 -21.36
CA ARG A 307 9.35 -16.90 -20.43
C ARG A 307 10.17 -15.63 -20.48
N PHE A 308 11.48 -15.78 -20.61
CA PHE A 308 12.37 -14.62 -20.76
C PHE A 308 12.06 -13.85 -22.04
N LEU A 309 11.99 -14.53 -23.16
CA LEU A 309 11.67 -13.90 -24.44
C LEU A 309 10.27 -13.28 -24.44
N GLN A 310 9.30 -13.90 -23.77
CA GLN A 310 7.97 -13.34 -23.59
C GLN A 310 8.00 -12.06 -22.74
N SER A 311 8.76 -12.05 -21.63
CA SER A 311 8.89 -10.86 -20.79
C SER A 311 9.65 -9.75 -21.51
N TRP A 312 10.67 -10.08 -22.28
CA TRP A 312 11.42 -9.13 -23.07
C TRP A 312 10.56 -8.55 -24.20
N LEU A 313 9.77 -9.37 -24.87
CA LEU A 313 8.80 -8.94 -25.87
C LEU A 313 7.71 -8.02 -25.29
N SER A 314 7.29 -8.24 -24.05
CA SER A 314 6.30 -7.39 -23.35
C SER A 314 6.83 -6.00 -22.98
N LEU A 315 8.15 -5.81 -22.95
CA LEU A 315 8.81 -4.52 -22.71
C LEU A 315 8.99 -3.69 -23.98
N THR A 316 8.67 -4.27 -25.14
CA THR A 316 8.81 -3.56 -26.40
C THR A 316 7.71 -2.52 -26.57
N ALA A 317 8.09 -1.29 -26.85
CA ALA A 317 7.15 -0.30 -27.38
C ALA A 317 6.81 -0.73 -28.82
N GLY A 318 5.70 -1.47 -29.01
CA GLY A 318 5.32 -2.03 -30.29
C GLY A 318 4.97 -0.95 -31.31
N GLY A 319 5.63 -0.96 -32.46
CA GLY A 319 5.12 -0.37 -33.67
C GLY A 319 3.87 -1.12 -34.13
N ARG A 320 2.87 -0.44 -34.67
CA ARG A 320 1.53 -0.98 -34.97
C ARG A 320 1.47 -2.09 -36.04
N TYR A 321 2.56 -2.50 -36.69
CA TYR A 321 2.53 -3.23 -37.96
C TYR A 321 3.43 -4.48 -38.04
N LEU A 322 4.03 -4.94 -36.94
CA LEU A 322 4.76 -6.21 -36.91
C LEU A 322 4.14 -7.18 -35.92
N THR A 323 3.98 -8.44 -36.33
CA THR A 323 3.66 -9.51 -35.41
C THR A 323 4.96 -10.07 -34.85
N ALA A 324 5.08 -10.04 -33.52
CA ALA A 324 6.20 -10.66 -32.84
C ALA A 324 5.69 -11.68 -31.84
N GLU A 325 6.22 -12.88 -31.92
CA GLU A 325 5.82 -13.98 -31.05
C GLU A 325 7.04 -14.81 -30.62
N VAL A 326 6.95 -15.41 -29.44
CA VAL A 326 7.97 -16.36 -28.98
C VAL A 326 7.61 -17.74 -29.46
N VAL A 327 8.40 -18.26 -30.38
CA VAL A 327 8.19 -19.59 -31.01
C VAL A 327 9.40 -20.49 -30.80
N ARG A 328 9.18 -21.78 -30.85
CA ARG A 328 10.25 -22.77 -30.88
C ARG A 328 10.81 -22.86 -32.31
N ASP A 329 12.11 -22.69 -32.45
CA ASP A 329 12.79 -22.78 -33.75
C ASP A 329 13.73 -24.00 -33.78
N PRO A 330 13.41 -25.06 -34.57
CA PRO A 330 14.26 -26.25 -34.69
C PRO A 330 15.70 -25.91 -35.11
N ALA A 331 15.89 -24.91 -35.97
CA ALA A 331 17.22 -24.50 -36.42
C ALA A 331 18.16 -24.04 -35.30
N LEU A 332 17.60 -23.65 -34.15
CA LEU A 332 18.39 -23.30 -32.98
C LEU A 332 18.89 -24.54 -32.24
N ILE A 333 18.08 -25.62 -32.25
CA ILE A 333 18.36 -26.87 -31.56
C ILE A 333 19.33 -27.74 -32.39
N ASP A 334 19.17 -27.72 -33.70
CA ASP A 334 19.95 -28.54 -34.62
C ASP A 334 21.39 -28.02 -34.82
N ASP A 335 21.62 -26.77 -34.45
CA ASP A 335 22.97 -26.21 -34.45
C ASP A 335 23.77 -26.81 -33.28
N ARG A 336 24.89 -27.51 -33.56
CA ARG A 336 25.72 -28.17 -32.54
C ARG A 336 26.27 -27.22 -31.46
N GLN A 337 26.54 -25.97 -31.79
CA GLN A 337 27.04 -24.97 -30.85
C GLN A 337 25.90 -24.31 -30.09
N LEU A 338 24.85 -23.93 -30.77
CA LEU A 338 23.71 -23.23 -30.18
C LEU A 338 22.77 -24.17 -29.42
N GLY A 339 22.57 -25.40 -29.87
CA GLY A 339 21.79 -26.40 -29.19
C GLY A 339 22.37 -26.85 -27.84
N ALA A 340 23.69 -26.73 -27.65
CA ALA A 340 24.30 -26.94 -26.33
C ALA A 340 23.94 -25.81 -25.33
N VAL A 341 23.70 -24.61 -25.82
CA VAL A 341 23.39 -23.41 -25.02
C VAL A 341 21.88 -23.17 -24.94
N CYS A 342 21.14 -23.47 -26.00
CA CYS A 342 19.69 -23.19 -26.15
C CYS A 342 18.86 -24.47 -26.33
N ARG A 343 18.88 -25.37 -25.32
CA ARG A 343 18.17 -26.67 -25.38
C ARG A 343 16.67 -26.56 -25.69
N ASP A 344 16.01 -25.50 -25.25
CA ASP A 344 14.58 -25.29 -25.45
C ASP A 344 14.24 -24.72 -26.82
N GLY A 345 15.23 -24.14 -27.53
CA GLY A 345 15.13 -23.68 -28.90
C GLY A 345 14.13 -22.55 -29.16
N TYR A 346 13.85 -21.69 -28.19
CA TYR A 346 12.91 -20.58 -28.38
C TYR A 346 13.61 -19.33 -28.93
N ALA A 347 12.96 -18.68 -29.89
CA ALA A 347 13.37 -17.41 -30.48
C ALA A 347 12.17 -16.45 -30.60
N ILE A 348 12.42 -15.17 -30.74
CA ILE A 348 11.40 -14.21 -31.12
C ILE A 348 11.30 -14.22 -32.63
N ARG A 349 10.19 -14.67 -33.15
CA ARG A 349 9.83 -14.58 -34.56
C ARG A 349 9.18 -13.22 -34.80
N ILE A 350 9.70 -12.48 -35.75
CA ILE A 350 9.18 -11.21 -36.21
C ILE A 350 8.78 -11.38 -37.68
N ALA A 351 7.49 -11.21 -37.96
CA ALA A 351 6.95 -11.29 -39.32
C ALA A 351 6.34 -9.96 -39.74
N ASP A 352 6.52 -9.63 -40.99
CA ASP A 352 5.90 -8.46 -41.61
C ASP A 352 4.40 -8.70 -41.84
N SER A 353 3.57 -7.76 -41.45
CA SER A 353 2.10 -7.78 -41.65
C SER A 353 1.67 -7.07 -42.94
N GLY A 354 2.60 -6.68 -43.81
CA GLY A 354 2.34 -5.99 -45.11
C GLY A 354 2.53 -4.48 -45.10
N GLU A 355 2.80 -3.89 -43.95
CA GLU A 355 3.14 -2.48 -43.82
C GLU A 355 4.48 -2.29 -43.08
N TYR A 356 5.20 -1.20 -43.32
CA TYR A 356 6.47 -0.91 -42.67
C TYR A 356 6.33 -0.87 -41.15
N GLY A 357 6.89 -1.86 -40.45
CA GLY A 357 6.89 -1.94 -39.01
C GLY A 357 8.29 -2.13 -38.41
N TRP A 358 8.46 -1.69 -37.17
CA TRP A 358 9.69 -1.87 -36.42
C TRP A 358 9.39 -2.25 -34.98
N ILE A 359 10.25 -3.06 -34.40
CA ILE A 359 10.20 -3.41 -32.99
C ILE A 359 11.44 -2.85 -32.31
N SER A 360 11.24 -2.11 -31.25
CA SER A 360 12.32 -1.53 -30.45
C SER A 360 12.52 -2.32 -29.16
N PHE A 361 13.72 -2.79 -28.93
CA PHE A 361 14.12 -3.50 -27.72
C PHE A 361 15.11 -2.64 -26.92
N PRO A 362 14.89 -2.47 -25.62
CA PRO A 362 15.87 -1.76 -24.79
C PRO A 362 17.18 -2.55 -24.73
N ARG A 363 18.28 -1.92 -25.10
CA ARG A 363 19.63 -2.50 -25.02
C ARG A 363 20.16 -2.53 -23.58
N ALA A 364 19.73 -1.57 -22.77
CA ALA A 364 20.01 -1.52 -21.35
C ALA A 364 18.72 -1.17 -20.60
N ALA A 365 18.51 -1.76 -19.44
CA ALA A 365 17.43 -1.30 -18.57
C ALA A 365 17.72 0.13 -18.11
N ILE A 366 16.67 0.84 -17.72
CA ILE A 366 16.64 2.28 -17.43
C ILE A 366 17.64 2.72 -16.33
N ASN A 367 18.34 1.78 -15.69
CA ASN A 367 19.30 2.02 -14.63
C ASN A 367 20.67 1.42 -14.97
N ASN A 368 21.74 2.15 -14.74
CA ASN A 368 23.15 1.91 -15.09
C ASN A 368 23.79 0.54 -14.72
N HIS A 369 23.02 -0.44 -14.26
CA HIS A 369 23.50 -1.76 -13.81
C HIS A 369 22.71 -2.91 -14.44
N ALA A 370 22.07 -2.65 -15.56
CA ALA A 370 21.34 -3.67 -16.29
C ALA A 370 22.25 -4.49 -17.20
N PRO A 371 21.89 -5.75 -17.42
CA PRO A 371 22.60 -6.60 -18.39
C PRO A 371 22.61 -5.96 -19.75
N GLN A 372 23.75 -6.04 -20.35
CA GLN A 372 24.04 -5.43 -21.64
C GLN A 372 23.86 -6.51 -22.68
N ILE A 373 22.84 -6.38 -23.54
CA ILE A 373 22.79 -7.23 -24.72
C ILE A 373 23.98 -6.85 -25.60
N THR A 374 24.96 -7.71 -25.61
CA THR A 374 26.21 -7.53 -26.35
C THR A 374 26.17 -8.22 -27.69
N HIS A 375 25.32 -9.23 -27.84
CA HIS A 375 25.19 -10.00 -29.08
C HIS A 375 23.72 -10.33 -29.36
N LEU A 376 23.40 -10.48 -30.64
CA LEU A 376 22.13 -11.00 -31.10
C LEU A 376 22.38 -12.21 -32.02
N LEU A 377 21.68 -13.30 -31.78
CA LEU A 377 21.59 -14.36 -32.79
C LEU A 377 20.42 -14.01 -33.70
N VAL A 378 20.66 -13.94 -34.97
CA VAL A 378 19.65 -13.59 -35.97
C VAL A 378 19.64 -14.60 -37.13
N ARG A 379 18.44 -14.92 -37.60
CA ARG A 379 18.18 -15.75 -38.77
C ARG A 379 17.05 -15.12 -39.60
N GLY A 380 17.06 -15.33 -40.90
CA GLY A 380 16.09 -14.74 -41.83
C GLY A 380 16.61 -13.49 -42.51
N THR A 381 15.72 -12.61 -42.91
CA THR A 381 16.07 -11.41 -43.67
C THR A 381 15.53 -10.17 -42.96
N GLY A 382 16.41 -9.22 -42.66
CA GLY A 382 16.01 -8.03 -41.92
C GLY A 382 17.12 -7.01 -41.78
N ILE A 383 16.79 -5.96 -41.04
CA ILE A 383 17.69 -4.88 -40.70
C ILE A 383 17.63 -4.62 -39.22
N ILE A 384 18.77 -4.55 -38.59
CA ILE A 384 18.90 -4.15 -37.19
C ILE A 384 19.53 -2.77 -37.16
N TYR A 385 18.88 -1.86 -36.45
CA TYR A 385 19.37 -0.54 -36.16
C TYR A 385 19.78 -0.46 -34.68
N LEU A 386 20.98 0.01 -34.45
CA LEU A 386 21.47 0.30 -33.11
C LEU A 386 21.35 1.81 -32.89
N TYR A 387 20.43 2.24 -32.06
CA TYR A 387 20.28 3.64 -31.70
C TYR A 387 21.13 3.97 -30.47
N GLY A 388 22.08 4.89 -30.67
CA GLY A 388 23.00 5.40 -29.66
C GLY A 388 23.71 6.63 -30.22
N LYS A 389 24.86 7.03 -29.63
CA LYS A 389 25.66 8.18 -30.11
C LYS A 389 26.14 8.04 -31.53
N ALA A 390 26.19 6.83 -32.09
CA ALA A 390 26.36 6.54 -33.51
C ALA A 390 25.34 5.48 -33.91
N ALA A 391 24.45 5.82 -34.83
CA ALA A 391 23.46 4.86 -35.36
C ALA A 391 24.17 3.87 -36.29
N GLU A 392 24.25 2.62 -35.93
CA GLU A 392 24.78 1.54 -36.75
C GLU A 392 23.61 0.76 -37.35
N LYS A 393 23.71 0.46 -38.66
CA LYS A 393 22.71 -0.27 -39.42
C LYS A 393 23.30 -1.56 -39.95
N VAL A 394 22.81 -2.69 -39.46
CA VAL A 394 23.24 -4.02 -39.91
C VAL A 394 22.14 -4.66 -40.75
N ARG A 395 22.41 -4.86 -42.04
CA ARG A 395 21.55 -5.69 -42.90
C ARG A 395 22.03 -7.15 -42.86
N PHE A 396 21.10 -8.07 -42.79
CA PHE A 396 21.41 -9.49 -42.83
C PHE A 396 20.42 -10.24 -43.71
N ASN A 397 20.91 -11.30 -44.29
CA ASN A 397 20.13 -12.32 -44.98
C ASN A 397 20.85 -13.64 -44.71
N ALA A 398 20.28 -14.44 -43.76
CA ALA A 398 20.94 -15.63 -43.28
C ALA A 398 19.94 -16.79 -43.11
N SER A 399 20.22 -17.90 -43.79
CA SER A 399 19.46 -19.16 -43.66
C SER A 399 19.72 -19.86 -42.32
N GLN A 400 20.88 -19.62 -41.72
CA GLN A 400 21.28 -20.14 -40.40
C GLN A 400 21.46 -18.98 -39.41
N TYR A 401 21.45 -19.28 -38.12
CA TYR A 401 21.71 -18.27 -37.12
C TYR A 401 23.12 -17.68 -37.25
N ARG A 402 23.19 -16.37 -37.25
CA ARG A 402 24.44 -15.61 -37.20
C ARG A 402 24.48 -14.76 -35.95
N MET A 403 25.65 -14.69 -35.35
CA MET A 403 25.89 -13.82 -34.23
C MET A 403 26.28 -12.43 -34.72
N ILE A 404 25.54 -11.42 -34.28
CA ILE A 404 25.83 -10.01 -34.49
C ILE A 404 26.36 -9.45 -33.19
N THR A 405 27.60 -8.97 -33.17
CA THR A 405 28.17 -8.26 -32.04
C THR A 405 27.69 -6.83 -32.04
N LEU A 406 27.15 -6.38 -30.94
CA LEU A 406 26.67 -5.01 -30.77
C LEU A 406 27.80 -4.16 -30.19
N ASN A 407 28.48 -3.38 -31.07
CA ASN A 407 29.62 -2.57 -30.67
C ASN A 407 29.22 -1.43 -29.72
N GLY A 408 30.13 -1.07 -28.81
CA GLY A 408 30.00 0.03 -27.84
C GLY A 408 29.26 -0.33 -26.57
N SER A 409 29.62 0.33 -25.47
CA SER A 409 28.94 0.18 -24.19
C SER A 409 27.49 0.66 -24.29
N PRO A 410 26.49 -0.12 -23.87
CA PRO A 410 25.11 0.30 -23.84
C PRO A 410 24.95 1.45 -22.85
N GLN A 411 24.48 2.59 -23.33
CA GLN A 411 24.14 3.73 -22.48
C GLN A 411 22.62 3.73 -22.22
N PRO A 412 22.16 4.32 -21.11
CA PRO A 412 20.74 4.52 -20.88
C PRO A 412 20.07 5.20 -22.08
N GLY A 413 18.95 4.64 -22.54
CA GLY A 413 18.23 5.15 -23.71
C GLY A 413 18.71 4.60 -25.07
N THR A 414 19.71 3.71 -25.10
CA THR A 414 20.05 3.01 -26.34
C THR A 414 19.07 1.86 -26.59
N ASN A 415 18.53 1.77 -27.80
CA ASN A 415 17.61 0.72 -28.20
C ASN A 415 18.17 -0.04 -29.42
N VAL A 416 17.85 -1.33 -29.47
CA VAL A 416 17.98 -2.12 -30.68
C VAL A 416 16.63 -2.10 -31.38
N VAL A 417 16.59 -1.62 -32.58
CA VAL A 417 15.39 -1.61 -33.42
C VAL A 417 15.55 -2.63 -34.53
N ALA A 418 14.64 -3.59 -34.57
CA ALA A 418 14.60 -4.59 -35.63
C ALA A 418 13.45 -4.29 -36.58
N THR A 419 13.74 -4.29 -37.89
CA THR A 419 12.74 -4.20 -38.95
C THR A 419 12.94 -5.34 -39.94
N VAL A 420 11.83 -5.91 -40.39
CA VAL A 420 11.81 -6.98 -41.37
C VAL A 420 11.58 -6.38 -42.74
N ILE A 421 12.22 -6.93 -43.77
CA ILE A 421 11.96 -6.54 -45.16
C ILE A 421 10.59 -7.14 -45.54
N SER A 422 9.77 -6.35 -46.27
CA SER A 422 8.40 -6.72 -46.64
C SER A 422 8.29 -8.15 -47.19
N GLY A 423 7.33 -8.92 -46.62
CA GLY A 423 7.09 -10.31 -46.98
C GLY A 423 8.10 -11.32 -46.38
N GLN A 424 9.05 -10.86 -45.56
CA GLN A 424 10.07 -11.72 -44.97
C GLN A 424 9.80 -11.99 -43.48
N THR A 425 10.54 -12.94 -42.91
CA THR A 425 10.50 -13.30 -41.51
C THR A 425 11.90 -13.33 -40.92
N MET A 426 12.02 -12.90 -39.71
CA MET A 426 13.28 -12.86 -38.97
C MET A 426 13.10 -13.49 -37.60
N TRP A 427 14.11 -14.20 -37.13
CA TRP A 427 14.21 -14.72 -35.76
C TRP A 427 15.35 -14.04 -35.04
N VAL A 428 15.09 -13.62 -33.81
CA VAL A 428 16.05 -12.91 -32.97
C VAL A 428 16.14 -13.57 -31.62
N VAL A 429 17.36 -13.83 -31.17
CA VAL A 429 17.66 -14.28 -29.81
C VAL A 429 18.70 -13.35 -29.21
N PRO A 430 18.35 -12.57 -28.19
CA PRO A 430 19.33 -11.78 -27.46
C PRO A 430 20.28 -12.69 -26.69
N VAL A 431 21.56 -12.44 -26.81
CA VAL A 431 22.64 -13.17 -26.14
C VAL A 431 23.38 -12.21 -25.24
N ASP A 432 23.45 -12.59 -23.96
CA ASP A 432 24.23 -11.84 -22.99
C ASP A 432 25.02 -12.80 -22.09
N SER A 433 26.24 -12.44 -21.81
CA SER A 433 27.07 -13.11 -20.80
C SER A 433 26.56 -12.94 -19.38
N TYR A 434 25.61 -12.01 -19.17
CA TYR A 434 25.04 -11.64 -17.86
C TYR A 434 23.55 -11.94 -17.74
N PHE A 435 23.07 -13.01 -18.31
CA PHE A 435 21.66 -13.34 -18.36
C PHE A 435 20.99 -13.43 -16.96
N GLY A 436 21.74 -13.86 -15.94
CA GLY A 436 21.28 -13.86 -14.55
C GLY A 436 21.05 -12.44 -14.00
N GLU A 437 21.94 -11.50 -14.34
CA GLU A 437 21.80 -10.08 -13.95
C GLU A 437 20.61 -9.40 -14.63
N TYR A 438 20.32 -9.78 -15.86
CA TYR A 438 19.16 -9.23 -16.59
C TYR A 438 17.82 -9.66 -15.96
N ARG A 439 17.68 -10.92 -15.57
CA ARG A 439 16.50 -11.40 -14.84
C ARG A 439 16.31 -10.66 -13.54
N TYR A 440 17.39 -10.43 -12.84
CA TYR A 440 17.41 -9.66 -11.61
C TYR A 440 17.03 -8.20 -11.86
N ALA A 441 17.54 -7.60 -12.93
CA ALA A 441 17.19 -6.24 -13.33
C ALA A 441 15.72 -6.12 -13.78
N LEU A 442 15.18 -7.11 -14.50
CA LEU A 442 13.76 -7.18 -14.83
C LEU A 442 12.88 -7.24 -13.59
N LEU A 443 13.27 -8.08 -12.62
CA LEU A 443 12.59 -8.19 -11.35
C LEU A 443 12.63 -6.85 -10.59
N MET A 444 13.80 -6.19 -10.58
CA MET A 444 13.99 -4.86 -9.96
C MET A 444 13.24 -3.75 -10.69
N GLY A 445 12.91 -3.91 -11.96
CA GLY A 445 12.01 -3.04 -12.71
C GLY A 445 10.53 -3.14 -12.29
N THR A 446 10.18 -4.14 -11.44
CA THR A 446 8.82 -4.33 -10.96
C THR A 446 8.66 -3.85 -9.52
N SER A 447 7.49 -3.29 -9.18
CA SER A 447 7.20 -2.82 -7.83
C SER A 447 7.18 -3.95 -6.78
N VAL A 448 6.88 -5.18 -7.20
CA VAL A 448 6.88 -6.36 -6.32
C VAL A 448 8.31 -6.85 -6.10
N GLY A 449 9.09 -6.96 -7.16
CA GLY A 449 10.48 -7.38 -7.06
C GLY A 449 11.33 -6.44 -6.20
N LEU A 450 11.14 -5.12 -6.37
CA LEU A 450 11.79 -4.12 -5.51
C LEU A 450 11.44 -4.30 -4.04
N ARG A 451 10.16 -4.54 -3.71
CA ARG A 451 9.75 -4.77 -2.32
C ARG A 451 10.40 -6.03 -1.73
N PHE A 452 10.40 -7.12 -2.45
CA PHE A 452 11.06 -8.34 -1.96
C PHE A 452 12.56 -8.15 -1.73
N GLU A 453 13.23 -7.40 -2.59
CA GLU A 453 14.64 -7.11 -2.41
C GLU A 453 14.88 -6.14 -1.25
N MET A 454 14.01 -5.14 -1.05
CA MET A 454 14.02 -4.29 0.14
C MET A 454 13.78 -5.10 1.42
N TRP A 455 12.86 -6.08 1.40
CA TRP A 455 12.62 -6.97 2.54
C TRP A 455 13.80 -7.89 2.81
N ARG A 456 14.48 -8.36 1.76
CA ARG A 456 15.74 -9.11 1.89
C ARG A 456 16.83 -8.25 2.52
N ALA A 457 16.98 -7.01 2.09
CA ALA A 457 17.89 -6.05 2.69
C ALA A 457 17.57 -5.81 4.17
N ALA A 458 16.30 -5.51 4.47
CA ALA A 458 15.82 -5.31 5.83
C ALA A 458 16.07 -6.53 6.74
N TRP A 459 15.90 -7.74 6.19
CA TRP A 459 16.20 -8.97 6.92
C TRP A 459 17.69 -9.13 7.24
N HIS A 460 18.60 -8.78 6.30
CA HIS A 460 20.03 -8.77 6.56
C HIS A 460 20.42 -7.77 7.65
N MET A 461 19.88 -6.55 7.57
CA MET A 461 20.08 -5.51 8.58
C MET A 461 19.63 -5.98 9.97
N PHE A 462 18.48 -6.67 10.05
CA PHE A 462 17.99 -7.26 11.29
C PHE A 462 18.92 -8.34 11.83
N LEU A 463 19.46 -9.23 10.97
CA LEU A 463 20.37 -10.28 11.43
C LEU A 463 21.70 -9.72 11.98
N GLU A 464 22.14 -8.58 11.46
CA GLU A 464 23.33 -7.89 11.96
C GLU A 464 23.06 -7.14 13.28
N HIS A 465 21.82 -6.60 13.45
CA HIS A 465 21.42 -5.82 14.61
C HIS A 465 20.06 -6.29 15.19
N PRO A 466 19.97 -7.48 15.81
CA PRO A 466 18.67 -8.11 16.07
C PRO A 466 17.85 -7.47 17.19
N VAL A 467 18.45 -6.72 18.12
CA VAL A 467 17.75 -6.20 19.31
C VAL A 467 17.11 -4.83 19.05
N LEU A 468 17.91 -3.85 18.64
CA LEU A 468 17.52 -2.45 18.42
C LEU A 468 17.55 -2.02 16.94
N GLY A 469 17.93 -2.93 16.04
CA GLY A 469 18.07 -2.62 14.62
C GLY A 469 19.28 -1.73 14.30
N ILE A 470 19.37 -1.29 13.04
CA ILE A 470 20.45 -0.42 12.53
C ILE A 470 20.31 1.04 12.97
N GLY A 471 19.16 1.43 13.51
CA GLY A 471 18.82 2.81 13.85
C GLY A 471 17.54 3.28 13.13
N THR A 472 16.69 4.00 13.87
CA THR A 472 15.45 4.56 13.30
C THR A 472 15.78 5.45 12.10
N GLY A 473 15.22 5.11 10.92
CA GLY A 473 15.38 5.85 9.67
C GLY A 473 16.77 5.70 9.01
N ALA A 474 17.59 4.73 9.43
CA ALA A 474 18.92 4.50 8.86
C ALA A 474 18.90 3.53 7.64
N PHE A 475 17.72 3.08 7.21
CA PHE A 475 17.58 2.11 6.11
C PHE A 475 18.28 2.60 4.82
N TYR A 476 18.13 3.89 4.48
CA TYR A 476 18.72 4.47 3.28
C TYR A 476 20.25 4.38 3.29
N GLU A 477 20.88 4.82 4.37
CA GLU A 477 22.32 4.86 4.50
C GLU A 477 22.94 3.44 4.49
N ASP A 478 22.29 2.51 5.19
CA ASP A 478 22.75 1.13 5.25
C ASP A 478 22.53 0.40 3.92
N ALA A 479 21.38 0.60 3.26
CA ALA A 479 21.13 0.07 1.93
C ALA A 479 22.13 0.59 0.89
N GLN A 480 22.59 1.84 1.00
CA GLN A 480 23.67 2.39 0.18
C GLN A 480 24.98 1.63 0.39
N GLN A 481 25.34 1.34 1.64
CA GLN A 481 26.56 0.57 1.95
C GLN A 481 26.45 -0.87 1.45
N MET A 482 25.31 -1.52 1.66
CA MET A 482 25.04 -2.87 1.17
C MET A 482 25.12 -2.96 -0.37
N ALA A 483 24.56 -1.96 -1.06
CA ALA A 483 24.63 -1.89 -2.53
C ALA A 483 26.09 -1.72 -3.02
N ARG A 484 26.89 -0.86 -2.36
CA ARG A 484 28.31 -0.71 -2.68
C ARG A 484 29.11 -2.00 -2.48
N ARG A 485 28.72 -2.82 -1.50
CA ARG A 485 29.31 -4.14 -1.23
C ARG A 485 28.77 -5.24 -2.15
N GLY A 486 27.81 -4.93 -3.04
CA GLY A 486 27.17 -5.91 -3.91
C GLY A 486 26.24 -6.90 -3.21
N LEU A 487 25.80 -6.62 -1.97
CA LEU A 487 24.93 -7.48 -1.19
C LEU A 487 23.47 -7.38 -1.60
N ILE A 488 23.07 -6.21 -2.11
CA ILE A 488 21.70 -5.93 -2.59
C ILE A 488 21.75 -5.20 -3.93
N ALA A 489 20.62 -5.20 -4.63
CA ALA A 489 20.47 -4.47 -5.89
C ALA A 489 20.59 -2.95 -5.69
N PRO A 490 21.36 -2.23 -6.51
CA PRO A 490 21.51 -0.79 -6.42
C PRO A 490 20.21 0.02 -6.43
N PRO A 491 19.13 -0.37 -7.17
CA PRO A 491 17.86 0.34 -7.12
C PRO A 491 17.22 0.42 -5.73
N VAL A 492 17.48 -0.55 -4.84
CA VAL A 492 16.97 -0.56 -3.46
C VAL A 492 17.56 0.58 -2.64
N ALA A 493 18.81 0.94 -2.89
CA ALA A 493 19.51 2.03 -2.21
C ALA A 493 18.95 3.44 -2.46
N ARG A 494 17.84 3.57 -3.22
CA ARG A 494 17.13 4.84 -3.45
C ARG A 494 15.99 5.08 -2.46
N PHE A 495 15.62 4.05 -1.73
CA PHE A 495 14.48 4.08 -0.82
C PHE A 495 14.95 4.33 0.60
N ASP A 496 14.18 5.08 1.36
CA ASP A 496 14.42 5.41 2.76
C ASP A 496 13.72 4.44 3.74
N HIS A 497 12.97 3.48 3.20
CA HIS A 497 12.25 2.46 3.97
C HIS A 497 11.91 1.23 3.10
N PRO A 498 11.63 0.07 3.71
CA PRO A 498 11.42 -1.19 2.98
C PRO A 498 10.00 -1.41 2.45
N HIS A 499 9.10 -0.44 2.46
CA HIS A 499 7.68 -0.57 2.11
C HIS A 499 6.97 -1.75 2.81
N SER A 500 7.22 -1.89 4.09
CA SER A 500 6.47 -2.72 5.03
C SER A 500 6.78 -2.29 6.45
N ASP A 501 5.76 -2.01 7.27
CA ASP A 501 5.94 -1.65 8.68
C ASP A 501 6.66 -2.74 9.48
N TYR A 502 6.44 -4.01 9.14
CA TYR A 502 7.06 -5.14 9.83
C TYR A 502 8.55 -5.26 9.56
N PHE A 503 8.93 -5.13 8.29
CA PHE A 503 10.34 -5.13 7.90
C PHE A 503 11.06 -3.84 8.29
N ASP A 504 10.37 -2.72 8.31
CA ASP A 504 10.91 -1.46 8.83
C ASP A 504 11.17 -1.57 10.35
N ALA A 505 10.19 -2.07 11.10
CA ALA A 505 10.35 -2.29 12.53
C ALA A 505 11.53 -3.25 12.84
N LEU A 506 11.66 -4.34 12.07
CA LEU A 506 12.76 -5.30 12.24
C LEU A 506 14.11 -4.70 11.88
N SER A 507 14.25 -4.07 10.72
CA SER A 507 15.53 -3.53 10.26
C SER A 507 15.96 -2.32 11.08
N SER A 508 15.06 -1.35 11.23
CA SER A 508 15.37 -0.07 11.86
C SER A 508 15.41 -0.15 13.38
N ARG A 509 14.55 -1.00 14.01
CA ARG A 509 14.31 -1.02 15.48
C ARG A 509 14.47 -2.41 16.10
N GLY A 510 14.86 -3.42 15.32
CA GLY A 510 15.07 -4.80 15.76
C GLY A 510 13.83 -5.50 16.28
N MET A 511 14.05 -6.55 17.07
CA MET A 511 12.96 -7.31 17.70
C MET A 511 12.12 -6.45 18.64
N LEU A 512 12.74 -5.49 19.36
CA LEU A 512 12.01 -4.58 20.24
C LEU A 512 11.07 -3.68 19.44
N GLY A 513 11.47 -3.24 18.23
CA GLY A 513 10.59 -2.49 17.32
C GLY A 513 9.39 -3.29 16.85
N LEU A 514 9.60 -4.55 16.46
CA LEU A 514 8.50 -5.43 16.05
C LEU A 514 7.52 -5.72 17.21
N LEU A 515 8.03 -5.98 18.41
CA LEU A 515 7.19 -6.17 19.59
C LEU A 515 6.40 -4.91 19.95
N ALA A 516 7.02 -3.73 19.85
CA ALA A 516 6.36 -2.45 20.08
C ALA A 516 5.29 -2.17 19.00
N LEU A 517 5.53 -2.52 17.74
CA LEU A 517 4.53 -2.45 16.67
C LEU A 517 3.33 -3.37 16.96
N PHE A 518 3.60 -4.61 17.39
CA PHE A 518 2.53 -5.52 17.79
C PHE A 518 1.77 -5.03 19.00
N ALA A 519 2.43 -4.37 19.96
CA ALA A 519 1.73 -3.74 21.10
C ALA A 519 0.89 -2.54 20.64
N LEU A 520 1.40 -1.69 19.76
CA LEU A 520 0.71 -0.54 19.17
C LEU A 520 -0.61 -0.95 18.50
N LEU A 521 -0.60 -2.07 17.76
CA LEU A 521 -1.78 -2.61 17.08
C LEU A 521 -2.62 -3.49 18.04
N GLY A 522 -2.00 -4.38 18.78
CA GLY A 522 -2.65 -5.44 19.54
C GLY A 522 -3.36 -4.95 20.80
N VAL A 523 -2.78 -4.00 21.53
CA VAL A 523 -3.38 -3.52 22.79
C VAL A 523 -4.76 -2.89 22.55
N PRO A 524 -4.96 -1.95 21.60
CA PRO A 524 -6.30 -1.45 21.28
C PRO A 524 -7.23 -2.55 20.74
N ALA A 525 -6.71 -3.47 19.91
CA ALA A 525 -7.49 -4.56 19.33
C ALA A 525 -8.15 -5.45 20.40
N VAL A 526 -7.47 -5.73 21.51
CA VAL A 526 -8.02 -6.52 22.61
C VAL A 526 -9.31 -5.90 23.18
N TYR A 527 -9.34 -4.57 23.33
CA TYR A 527 -10.54 -3.87 23.82
C TYR A 527 -11.66 -3.89 22.78
N PHE A 528 -11.32 -3.71 21.51
CA PHE A 528 -12.29 -3.73 20.42
C PHE A 528 -12.91 -5.13 20.24
N VAL A 529 -12.11 -6.20 20.31
CA VAL A 529 -12.61 -7.60 20.26
C VAL A 529 -13.58 -7.88 21.40
N ARG A 530 -13.30 -7.38 22.61
CA ARG A 530 -14.22 -7.53 23.75
C ARG A 530 -15.54 -6.79 23.48
N ALA A 531 -15.48 -5.58 22.92
CA ALA A 531 -16.65 -4.78 22.62
C ALA A 531 -17.51 -5.35 21.47
N VAL A 532 -16.90 -6.01 20.48
CA VAL A 532 -17.63 -6.74 19.43
C VAL A 532 -18.52 -7.84 19.98
N LYS A 533 -18.23 -8.38 21.16
CA LYS A 533 -19.07 -9.38 21.85
C LYS A 533 -20.29 -8.78 22.56
N SER A 534 -20.39 -7.45 22.66
CA SER A 534 -21.52 -6.77 23.30
C SER A 534 -22.82 -6.99 22.52
N GLN A 535 -23.91 -7.18 23.25
CA GLN A 535 -25.26 -7.24 22.69
C GLN A 535 -25.84 -5.85 22.42
N GLU A 536 -25.23 -4.79 22.95
CA GLU A 536 -25.65 -3.42 22.71
C GLU A 536 -25.15 -2.93 21.35
N HIS A 537 -26.02 -2.33 20.56
CA HIS A 537 -25.71 -1.91 19.18
C HIS A 537 -24.56 -0.90 19.09
N ILE A 538 -24.48 0.08 19.99
CA ILE A 538 -23.43 1.13 19.93
C ILE A 538 -22.06 0.57 20.32
N PRO A 539 -21.85 -0.11 21.48
CA PRO A 539 -20.57 -0.73 21.80
C PRO A 539 -20.12 -1.74 20.76
N HIS A 540 -21.04 -2.56 20.22
CA HIS A 540 -20.75 -3.50 19.14
C HIS A 540 -20.23 -2.80 17.88
N ALA A 541 -20.93 -1.77 17.40
CA ALA A 541 -20.53 -1.02 16.20
C ALA A 541 -19.20 -0.29 16.38
N VAL A 542 -18.97 0.33 17.56
CA VAL A 542 -17.71 1.01 17.89
C VAL A 542 -16.56 0.00 18.00
N GLY A 543 -16.80 -1.14 18.67
CA GLY A 543 -15.82 -2.21 18.77
C GLY A 543 -15.42 -2.77 17.39
N LEU A 544 -16.42 -2.98 16.55
CA LEU A 544 -16.22 -3.45 15.17
C LEU A 544 -15.44 -2.42 14.32
N ALA A 545 -15.80 -1.14 14.42
CA ALA A 545 -15.11 -0.05 13.74
C ALA A 545 -13.63 0.04 14.16
N GLY A 546 -13.37 -0.02 15.48
CA GLY A 546 -12.01 0.00 16.01
C GLY A 546 -11.20 -1.23 15.60
N LEU A 547 -11.81 -2.42 15.62
CA LEU A 547 -11.16 -3.66 15.19
C LEU A 547 -10.80 -3.61 13.70
N LEU A 548 -11.72 -3.15 12.85
CA LEU A 548 -11.48 -3.01 11.40
C LEU A 548 -10.41 -1.95 11.09
N LEU A 549 -10.36 -0.87 11.88
CA LEU A 549 -9.29 0.12 11.77
C LEU A 549 -7.93 -0.52 12.04
N VAL A 550 -7.77 -1.21 13.17
CA VAL A 550 -6.49 -1.85 13.53
C VAL A 550 -6.10 -2.93 12.51
N CYS A 551 -7.04 -3.79 12.13
CA CYS A 551 -6.79 -4.81 11.11
C CYS A 551 -6.45 -4.19 9.74
N GLY A 552 -7.08 -3.07 9.38
CA GLY A 552 -6.76 -2.32 8.17
C GLY A 552 -5.29 -1.85 8.17
N PHE A 553 -4.87 -1.17 9.24
CA PHE A 553 -3.48 -0.73 9.40
C PHE A 553 -2.49 -1.91 9.41
N ALA A 554 -2.84 -3.02 10.06
CA ALA A 554 -2.02 -4.22 10.04
C ALA A 554 -1.83 -4.79 8.62
N ILE A 555 -2.87 -4.77 7.79
CA ILE A 555 -2.81 -5.25 6.40
C ILE A 555 -2.07 -4.25 5.50
N PHE A 556 -2.32 -2.94 5.65
CA PHE A 556 -1.59 -1.92 4.89
C PHE A 556 -0.09 -2.00 5.16
N GLY A 557 0.30 -2.19 6.43
CA GLY A 557 1.68 -2.37 6.87
C GLY A 557 2.39 -3.58 6.28
N LEU A 558 1.68 -4.56 5.70
CA LEU A 558 2.29 -5.66 4.94
C LEU A 558 2.85 -5.19 3.59
N THR A 559 2.24 -4.17 3.00
CA THR A 559 2.52 -3.76 1.61
C THR A 559 3.10 -2.37 1.49
N ASP A 560 3.10 -1.60 2.57
CA ASP A 560 3.71 -0.27 2.66
C ASP A 560 4.16 0.04 4.10
N THR A 561 5.04 1.01 4.27
CA THR A 561 5.42 1.50 5.60
C THR A 561 4.47 2.63 5.98
N VAL A 562 3.35 2.25 6.62
CA VAL A 562 2.21 3.16 6.88
C VAL A 562 2.54 4.17 7.96
N PHE A 563 3.26 3.74 9.00
CA PHE A 563 3.57 4.58 10.16
C PHE A 563 4.75 5.54 9.98
N ILE A 564 5.36 5.62 8.80
CA ILE A 564 6.29 6.71 8.48
C ILE A 564 5.56 7.99 8.00
N HIS A 565 4.27 7.88 7.65
CA HIS A 565 3.49 8.99 7.12
C HIS A 565 2.72 9.71 8.25
N SER A 566 2.97 11.00 8.40
CA SER A 566 2.34 11.83 9.44
C SER A 566 0.81 11.76 9.44
N MET A 567 0.20 11.71 8.26
CA MET A 567 -1.24 11.66 8.08
C MET A 567 -1.83 10.36 8.64
N ASN A 568 -1.19 9.22 8.34
CA ASN A 568 -1.62 7.91 8.84
C ASN A 568 -1.47 7.82 10.37
N ILE A 569 -0.38 8.33 10.92
CA ILE A 569 -0.18 8.39 12.39
C ILE A 569 -1.28 9.25 13.03
N SER A 570 -1.54 10.44 12.50
CA SER A 570 -2.57 11.34 13.01
C SER A 570 -3.95 10.72 12.97
N TRP A 571 -4.28 10.03 11.86
CA TRP A 571 -5.52 9.27 11.72
C TRP A 571 -5.63 8.16 12.77
N TYR A 572 -4.58 7.34 12.90
CA TYR A 572 -4.56 6.23 13.85
C TYR A 572 -4.72 6.71 15.29
N VAL A 573 -3.97 7.72 15.71
CA VAL A 573 -4.03 8.32 17.05
C VAL A 573 -5.44 8.81 17.38
N ILE A 574 -6.04 9.60 16.50
CA ILE A 574 -7.36 10.20 16.75
C ILE A 574 -8.45 9.12 16.80
N TYR A 575 -8.46 8.18 15.85
CA TYR A 575 -9.53 7.18 15.81
C TYR A 575 -9.40 6.10 16.87
N ILE A 576 -8.17 5.71 17.25
CA ILE A 576 -7.98 4.84 18.42
C ILE A 576 -8.51 5.54 19.68
N ALA A 577 -8.16 6.81 19.91
CA ALA A 577 -8.64 7.56 21.06
C ALA A 577 -10.18 7.71 21.04
N LEU A 578 -10.77 8.03 19.90
CA LEU A 578 -12.22 8.16 19.74
C LEU A 578 -12.94 6.85 20.07
N PHE A 579 -12.51 5.74 19.46
CA PHE A 579 -13.17 4.46 19.68
C PHE A 579 -12.98 3.95 21.10
N MET A 580 -11.79 4.12 21.70
CA MET A 580 -11.56 3.78 23.11
C MET A 580 -12.48 4.56 24.07
N VAL A 581 -12.70 5.84 23.80
CA VAL A 581 -13.60 6.68 24.62
C VAL A 581 -15.06 6.27 24.46
N LEU A 582 -15.47 5.89 23.26
CA LEU A 582 -16.84 5.48 22.97
C LEU A 582 -17.18 4.06 23.45
N LEU A 583 -16.18 3.23 23.79
CA LEU A 583 -16.40 1.99 24.50
C LEU A 583 -16.88 2.34 25.92
N LYS A 584 -18.18 2.26 26.20
CA LYS A 584 -18.66 2.35 27.56
C LYS A 584 -18.02 1.21 28.36
N PRO A 585 -17.42 1.45 29.55
CA PRO A 585 -17.16 0.40 30.47
C PRO A 585 -18.53 -0.23 30.78
N GLY A 586 -18.61 -1.57 30.74
CA GLY A 586 -19.83 -2.24 31.19
C GLY A 586 -20.28 -1.58 32.47
N SER A 587 -21.54 -1.23 32.55
CA SER A 587 -22.13 -0.70 33.78
C SER A 587 -21.71 -1.61 34.91
N ALA A 588 -20.75 -1.15 35.74
CA ALA A 588 -20.61 -1.74 37.04
C ALA A 588 -22.05 -1.70 37.60
N LYS A 589 -22.63 -2.87 37.84
CA LYS A 589 -23.82 -2.95 38.69
C LYS A 589 -23.54 -2.02 39.85
N GLN A 590 -24.27 -0.91 39.93
CA GLN A 590 -24.46 -0.28 41.20
C GLN A 590 -25.02 -1.41 42.09
N GLU A 591 -24.16 -1.93 42.93
CA GLU A 591 -24.62 -2.66 44.11
C GLU A 591 -25.54 -1.68 44.82
N GLU A 592 -26.84 -1.92 44.67
CA GLU A 592 -27.81 -1.51 45.65
C GLU A 592 -27.36 -2.15 46.97
N SER A 593 -26.58 -1.39 47.74
CA SER A 593 -26.49 -1.61 49.16
C SER A 593 -27.59 -0.78 49.75
N THR A 594 -28.68 -1.48 50.10
CA THR A 594 -29.62 -1.15 51.15
C THR A 594 -29.18 -0.15 52.18
#